data_3109c6ef7295ebc286d1e6e89d1a52f4
#
_entry.id   3109c6ef7295ebc286d1e6e89d1a52f4
#
_cell.length_a   1.000
_cell.length_b   1.000
_cell.length_c   1.000
_cell.angle_alpha   90.00
_cell.angle_beta   90.00
_cell.angle_gamma   90.00
#
_symmetry.space_group_name_H-M   'P 1'
#
loop_
_entity.id
_entity.type
_entity.pdbx_description
1 polymer ?
#
loop_
_entity_poly.entity_id
_entity_poly.type
_entity_poly.pdbx_seq_one_letter_code
_entity_poly.pdbx_strand_id
1 'polypeptide(L)'
;GTVKCPKGISVKKTSSQSGDIIRERYTFMNTTDKDIFTSLKDISIYTPFNDDYTCGAKACMTTKCHTHIWCGENISYVMCLRMGGEAPHLGLVLTEGSLSGYSVERDFEKISNDRGDFILHPSPVALVPNESFTIEWKLFWHNGKDDFYSKVNQLCNRFINVSAENFVLFSGENIN
;
A
#
# COMPACT_ATOMS: atom_id res chain seq x y z
N GLY A 1 -7.23 -6.15 8.33
CA GLY A 1 -7.83 -5.89 7.01
C GLY A 1 -8.51 -7.14 6.48
N THR A 2 -9.47 -6.95 5.64
CA THR A 2 -10.15 -8.03 4.91
C THR A 2 -9.30 -8.39 3.70
N VAL A 3 -9.27 -9.69 3.34
CA VAL A 3 -8.63 -10.18 2.11
C VAL A 3 -9.68 -10.93 1.31
N LYS A 4 -9.78 -10.60 0.02
CA LYS A 4 -10.54 -11.39 -0.97
C LYS A 4 -9.53 -12.10 -1.85
N CYS A 5 -9.73 -13.37 -2.13
CA CYS A 5 -8.89 -14.19 -3.01
C CYS A 5 -9.72 -15.30 -3.69
N PRO A 6 -9.23 -15.91 -4.78
CA PRO A 6 -9.88 -17.02 -5.45
C PRO A 6 -10.08 -18.23 -4.53
N LYS A 7 -11.10 -19.03 -4.84
CA LYS A 7 -11.31 -20.33 -4.18
C LYS A 7 -10.08 -21.20 -4.39
N GLY A 8 -9.64 -21.87 -3.33
CA GLY A 8 -8.46 -22.75 -3.37
C GLY A 8 -7.16 -22.05 -2.91
N ILE A 9 -7.18 -20.75 -2.68
CA ILE A 9 -6.08 -20.03 -2.05
C ILE A 9 -6.41 -19.83 -0.56
N SER A 10 -5.57 -20.36 0.33
CA SER A 10 -5.62 -20.04 1.76
C SER A 10 -4.77 -18.81 2.06
N VAL A 11 -5.18 -18.02 3.06
CA VAL A 11 -4.45 -16.82 3.49
C VAL A 11 -4.12 -16.92 4.96
N LYS A 12 -2.84 -16.73 5.29
CA LYS A 12 -2.38 -16.57 6.67
C LYS A 12 -1.86 -15.16 6.87
N LYS A 13 -2.48 -14.40 7.77
CA LYS A 13 -1.99 -13.09 8.20
C LYS A 13 -1.24 -13.21 9.52
N THR A 14 -0.07 -12.59 9.60
CA THR A 14 0.66 -12.36 10.85
C THR A 14 0.95 -10.89 11.00
N SER A 15 0.97 -10.39 12.24
CA SER A 15 1.28 -9.00 12.56
C SER A 15 2.22 -8.98 13.76
N SER A 16 3.21 -8.10 13.72
CA SER A 16 4.12 -7.85 14.83
C SER A 16 4.41 -6.36 14.93
N GLN A 17 4.75 -5.91 16.13
CA GLN A 17 5.11 -4.52 16.39
C GLN A 17 6.50 -4.45 17.03
N SER A 18 7.28 -3.49 16.56
CA SER A 18 8.59 -3.15 17.14
C SER A 18 8.72 -1.63 17.19
N GLY A 19 8.66 -1.07 18.40
CA GLY A 19 8.54 0.37 18.59
C GLY A 19 7.29 0.91 17.87
N ASP A 20 7.49 1.93 17.06
CA ASP A 20 6.42 2.58 16.29
C ASP A 20 6.17 1.96 14.91
N ILE A 21 6.80 0.82 14.62
CA ILE A 21 6.67 0.12 13.35
C ILE A 21 5.80 -1.11 13.54
N ILE A 22 4.73 -1.23 12.72
CA ILE A 22 3.91 -2.43 12.63
C ILE A 22 4.27 -3.14 11.32
N ARG A 23 4.65 -4.41 11.43
CA ARG A 23 4.88 -5.30 10.30
C ARG A 23 3.67 -6.19 10.12
N GLU A 24 3.11 -6.23 8.92
CA GLU A 24 2.06 -7.15 8.52
C GLU A 24 2.53 -8.02 7.36
N ARG A 25 2.28 -9.31 7.48
CA ARG A 25 2.67 -10.33 6.50
C ARG A 25 1.47 -11.19 6.14
N TYR A 26 1.21 -11.32 4.86
CA TYR A 26 0.17 -12.14 4.27
C TYR A 26 0.84 -13.23 3.43
N THR A 27 0.62 -14.49 3.78
CA THR A 27 1.08 -15.64 3.00
C THR A 27 -0.13 -16.28 2.34
N PHE A 28 -0.08 -16.37 1.03
CA PHE A 28 -1.10 -16.96 0.17
C PHE A 28 -0.59 -18.31 -0.33
N MET A 29 -1.36 -19.39 -0.16
CA MET A 29 -0.95 -20.73 -0.53
C MET A 29 -2.04 -21.42 -1.35
N ASN A 30 -1.67 -22.03 -2.47
CA ASN A 30 -2.53 -22.92 -3.22
C ASN A 30 -2.76 -24.23 -2.43
N THR A 31 -4.00 -24.46 -2.02
CA THR A 31 -4.42 -25.65 -1.25
C THR A 31 -5.07 -26.71 -2.10
N THR A 32 -5.05 -26.57 -3.42
CA THR A 32 -5.63 -27.50 -4.37
C THR A 32 -4.57 -28.44 -4.96
N ASP A 33 -5.02 -29.44 -5.70
CA ASP A 33 -4.20 -30.37 -6.48
C ASP A 33 -3.92 -29.90 -7.92
N LYS A 34 -4.31 -28.66 -8.26
CA LYS A 34 -4.16 -28.06 -9.60
C LYS A 34 -3.45 -26.73 -9.51
N ASP A 35 -2.80 -26.34 -10.60
CA ASP A 35 -2.22 -25.02 -10.73
C ASP A 35 -3.31 -23.94 -10.69
N ILE A 36 -3.01 -22.85 -9.98
CA ILE A 36 -3.85 -21.66 -9.92
C ILE A 36 -3.10 -20.49 -10.57
N PHE A 37 -3.75 -19.86 -11.55
CA PHE A 37 -3.27 -18.64 -12.17
C PHE A 37 -4.17 -17.49 -11.75
N THR A 38 -3.58 -16.43 -11.22
CA THR A 38 -4.34 -15.23 -10.83
C THR A 38 -4.20 -14.13 -11.86
N SER A 39 -5.25 -13.34 -12.01
CA SER A 39 -5.26 -12.09 -12.76
C SER A 39 -5.17 -10.89 -11.80
N LEU A 40 -4.93 -9.70 -12.34
CA LEU A 40 -4.99 -8.47 -11.55
C LEU A 40 -6.37 -8.33 -10.90
N LYS A 41 -6.41 -8.00 -9.61
CA LYS A 41 -7.59 -7.88 -8.74
C LYS A 41 -8.22 -9.18 -8.24
N ASP A 42 -7.80 -10.36 -8.72
CA ASP A 42 -8.26 -11.63 -8.13
C ASP A 42 -7.91 -11.71 -6.65
N ILE A 43 -6.75 -11.15 -6.26
CA ILE A 43 -6.38 -10.98 -4.87
C ILE A 43 -6.48 -9.50 -4.50
N SER A 44 -7.22 -9.25 -3.43
CA SER A 44 -7.52 -7.90 -2.95
C SER A 44 -7.29 -7.81 -1.46
N ILE A 45 -6.37 -6.93 -1.03
CA ILE A 45 -6.06 -6.69 0.37
C ILE A 45 -6.61 -5.32 0.76
N TYR A 46 -7.67 -5.31 1.57
CA TYR A 46 -8.30 -4.09 2.07
C TYR A 46 -7.40 -3.46 3.14
N THR A 47 -6.99 -2.25 2.90
CA THR A 47 -6.15 -1.49 3.83
C THR A 47 -7.00 -0.73 4.84
N PRO A 48 -6.44 -0.29 5.97
CA PRO A 48 -7.14 0.57 6.92
C PRO A 48 -7.25 2.02 6.44
N PHE A 49 -6.74 2.34 5.26
CA PHE A 49 -6.81 3.69 4.71
C PHE A 49 -8.20 3.90 4.13
N ASN A 50 -8.90 4.88 4.66
CA ASN A 50 -10.23 5.28 4.25
C ASN A 50 -10.28 6.80 4.13
N ASP A 51 -10.80 7.28 3.01
CA ASP A 51 -10.96 8.70 2.74
C ASP A 51 -12.44 9.08 2.91
N ASP A 52 -12.96 8.95 4.15
CA ASP A 52 -14.32 9.27 4.55
C ASP A 52 -14.36 10.63 5.26
N TYR A 53 -15.21 11.54 4.76
CA TYR A 53 -15.39 12.90 5.29
C TYR A 53 -16.73 13.09 6.03
N THR A 54 -17.31 12.03 6.56
CA THR A 54 -18.59 12.07 7.28
C THR A 54 -18.53 12.80 8.62
N CYS A 55 -17.35 12.95 9.21
CA CYS A 55 -17.15 13.71 10.43
C CYS A 55 -17.05 15.22 10.14
N GLY A 56 -17.43 16.07 11.09
CA GLY A 56 -17.35 17.52 10.95
C GLY A 56 -15.93 18.02 10.62
N ALA A 57 -15.79 19.24 10.07
CA ALA A 57 -14.55 19.79 9.54
C ALA A 57 -13.37 19.66 10.51
N LYS A 58 -13.53 19.97 11.81
CA LYS A 58 -12.46 19.84 12.82
C LYS A 58 -11.95 18.40 12.95
N ALA A 59 -12.86 17.43 12.98
CA ALA A 59 -12.49 16.02 13.07
C ALA A 59 -11.82 15.54 11.76
N CYS A 60 -12.28 16.01 10.60
CA CYS A 60 -11.62 15.70 9.33
C CYS A 60 -10.16 16.14 9.33
N MET A 61 -9.83 17.35 9.79
CA MET A 61 -8.46 17.84 9.82
C MET A 61 -7.52 16.99 10.69
N THR A 62 -8.04 16.37 11.74
CA THR A 62 -7.23 15.61 12.70
C THR A 62 -7.21 14.10 12.47
N THR A 63 -8.28 13.54 11.88
CA THR A 63 -8.45 12.07 11.77
C THR A 63 -8.45 11.54 10.34
N LYS A 64 -8.64 12.41 9.35
CA LYS A 64 -8.67 12.01 7.95
C LYS A 64 -7.37 12.40 7.24
N CYS A 65 -7.10 11.76 6.13
CA CYS A 65 -5.85 11.97 5.39
C CYS A 65 -6.07 12.01 3.87
N HIS A 66 -5.15 12.65 3.18
CA HIS A 66 -4.95 12.46 1.75
C HIS A 66 -4.02 11.26 1.55
N THR A 67 -4.48 10.29 0.79
CA THR A 67 -3.78 9.04 0.57
C THR A 67 -3.13 9.05 -0.82
N HIS A 68 -1.81 8.95 -0.86
CA HIS A 68 -1.01 8.84 -2.07
C HIS A 68 -0.48 7.42 -2.19
N ILE A 69 -0.90 6.70 -3.23
CA ILE A 69 -0.55 5.30 -3.45
C ILE A 69 0.34 5.19 -4.68
N TRP A 70 1.46 4.51 -4.53
CA TRP A 70 2.32 4.09 -5.61
C TRP A 70 2.43 2.57 -5.61
N CYS A 71 1.97 1.93 -6.69
CA CYS A 71 2.14 0.50 -6.95
C CYS A 71 3.12 0.34 -8.11
N GLY A 72 4.40 0.22 -7.77
CA GLY A 72 5.52 0.04 -8.70
C GLY A 72 6.12 -1.35 -8.55
N GLU A 73 5.27 -2.39 -8.60
CA GLU A 73 5.67 -3.78 -8.42
C GLU A 73 6.31 -3.99 -7.04
N ASN A 74 7.56 -4.43 -6.99
CA ASN A 74 8.31 -4.65 -5.75
C ASN A 74 8.73 -3.37 -5.03
N ILE A 75 8.50 -2.21 -5.63
CA ILE A 75 8.72 -0.88 -5.03
C ILE A 75 7.37 -0.19 -4.92
N SER A 76 6.65 -0.46 -3.85
CA SER A 76 5.31 0.07 -3.62
C SER A 76 5.19 0.69 -2.23
N TYR A 77 4.43 1.78 -2.14
CA TYR A 77 4.20 2.48 -0.87
C TYR A 77 2.85 3.19 -0.84
N VAL A 78 2.42 3.52 0.37
CA VAL A 78 1.29 4.43 0.63
C VAL A 78 1.76 5.53 1.57
N MET A 79 1.60 6.77 1.16
CA MET A 79 1.86 7.95 1.98
C MET A 79 0.53 8.63 2.30
N CYS A 80 0.13 8.62 3.57
CA CYS A 80 -1.04 9.32 4.06
C CYS A 80 -0.61 10.61 4.74
N LEU A 81 -1.16 11.73 4.31
CA LEU A 81 -0.94 13.04 4.91
C LEU A 81 -2.24 13.49 5.59
N ARG A 82 -2.21 13.79 6.89
CA ARG A 82 -3.37 14.36 7.59
C ARG A 82 -3.89 15.59 6.86
N MET A 83 -5.20 15.71 6.74
CA MET A 83 -5.82 16.84 6.05
C MET A 83 -5.45 18.19 6.64
N GLY A 84 -5.26 18.27 7.96
CA GLY A 84 -4.81 19.47 8.67
C GLY A 84 -3.33 19.80 8.47
N GLY A 85 -2.55 18.92 7.83
CA GLY A 85 -1.13 19.12 7.57
C GLY A 85 -0.21 18.85 8.77
N GLU A 86 -0.76 18.58 9.94
CA GLU A 86 0.03 18.36 11.16
C GLU A 86 0.45 16.90 11.34
N ALA A 87 1.70 16.69 11.69
CA ALA A 87 2.24 15.37 12.04
C ALA A 87 1.63 14.83 13.36
N PRO A 88 1.71 13.52 13.62
CA PRO A 88 2.30 12.49 12.78
C PRO A 88 1.38 12.07 11.62
N HIS A 89 1.97 11.71 10.51
CA HIS A 89 1.32 11.12 9.36
C HIS A 89 1.58 9.60 9.32
N LEU A 90 0.80 8.84 8.53
CA LEU A 90 0.95 7.40 8.43
C LEU A 90 1.54 7.00 7.07
N GLY A 91 2.56 6.14 7.11
CA GLY A 91 3.19 5.55 5.94
C GLY A 91 3.07 4.03 5.92
N LEU A 92 3.08 3.46 4.71
CA LEU A 92 3.24 2.05 4.45
C LEU A 92 4.29 1.87 3.37
N VAL A 93 5.20 0.92 3.55
CA VAL A 93 6.16 0.50 2.52
C VAL A 93 6.15 -1.00 2.36
N LEU A 94 6.06 -1.48 1.10
CA LEU A 94 6.18 -2.90 0.78
C LEU A 94 7.61 -3.37 1.01
N THR A 95 7.78 -4.47 1.76
CA THR A 95 9.11 -5.05 2.06
C THR A 95 9.31 -6.42 1.43
N GLU A 96 8.23 -7.14 1.10
CA GLU A 96 8.29 -8.42 0.38
C GLU A 96 7.09 -8.55 -0.56
N GLY A 97 7.31 -9.20 -1.69
CA GLY A 97 6.29 -9.39 -2.72
C GLY A 97 6.23 -8.25 -3.73
N SER A 98 5.10 -8.15 -4.42
CA SER A 98 4.87 -7.21 -5.53
C SER A 98 3.40 -6.77 -5.57
N LEU A 99 3.16 -5.47 -5.79
CA LEU A 99 1.83 -4.86 -5.95
C LEU A 99 1.74 -4.19 -7.31
N SER A 100 0.86 -4.70 -8.18
CA SER A 100 0.69 -4.16 -9.54
C SER A 100 -0.39 -3.08 -9.63
N GLY A 101 -1.15 -2.83 -8.58
CA GLY A 101 -2.17 -1.79 -8.64
C GLY A 101 -2.97 -1.63 -7.36
N TYR A 102 -3.86 -0.65 -7.39
CA TYR A 102 -4.84 -0.44 -6.34
C TYR A 102 -6.20 -0.12 -6.94
N SER A 103 -7.24 -0.26 -6.14
CA SER A 103 -8.59 0.21 -6.45
C SER A 103 -9.21 0.86 -5.23
N VAL A 104 -10.36 1.50 -5.45
CA VAL A 104 -11.14 2.14 -4.41
C VAL A 104 -12.54 1.57 -4.46
N GLU A 105 -13.03 1.04 -3.32
CA GLU A 105 -14.41 0.58 -3.17
C GLU A 105 -15.20 1.64 -2.41
N ARG A 106 -16.23 2.19 -3.05
CA ARG A 106 -17.09 3.23 -2.47
C ARG A 106 -18.45 2.65 -2.13
N ASP A 107 -18.99 3.09 -1.00
CA ASP A 107 -20.37 2.83 -0.62
C ASP A 107 -21.27 3.93 -1.21
N PHE A 108 -21.94 3.62 -2.31
CA PHE A 108 -22.83 4.56 -2.98
C PHE A 108 -24.20 4.73 -2.30
N GLU A 109 -24.51 3.88 -1.32
CA GLU A 109 -25.77 4.01 -0.52
C GLU A 109 -25.63 5.05 0.59
N LYS A 110 -24.40 5.35 1.00
CA LYS A 110 -24.15 6.42 1.96
C LYS A 110 -24.30 7.79 1.30
N ILE A 111 -25.19 8.60 1.87
CA ILE A 111 -25.32 10.04 1.54
C ILE A 111 -24.14 10.78 2.19
N SER A 112 -22.94 10.48 1.79
CA SER A 112 -21.76 11.07 2.39
C SER A 112 -20.67 11.30 1.36
N ASN A 113 -19.69 12.07 1.75
CA ASN A 113 -18.44 12.22 1.03
C ASN A 113 -17.53 10.99 1.23
N ASP A 114 -18.10 9.79 1.35
CA ASP A 114 -17.31 8.56 1.37
C ASP A 114 -16.56 8.45 0.06
N ARG A 115 -15.24 8.51 0.13
CA ARG A 115 -14.35 8.36 -1.02
C ARG A 115 -13.87 6.93 -1.19
N GLY A 116 -14.17 6.10 -0.20
CA GLY A 116 -14.02 4.65 -0.23
C GLY A 116 -12.81 4.11 0.50
N ASP A 117 -12.80 2.79 0.57
CA ASP A 117 -11.70 2.00 1.09
C ASP A 117 -10.68 1.74 -0.01
N PHE A 118 -9.40 1.93 0.31
CA PHE A 118 -8.31 1.61 -0.61
C PHE A 118 -7.95 0.14 -0.53
N ILE A 119 -7.85 -0.49 -1.70
CA ILE A 119 -7.57 -1.92 -1.87
C ILE A 119 -6.27 -2.06 -2.66
N LEU A 120 -5.30 -2.80 -2.11
CA LEU A 120 -4.05 -3.12 -2.79
C LEU A 120 -4.15 -4.47 -3.48
N HIS A 121 -3.65 -4.54 -4.71
CA HIS A 121 -3.67 -5.74 -5.53
C HIS A 121 -2.26 -6.29 -5.74
N PRO A 122 -1.96 -7.47 -5.18
CA PRO A 122 -0.75 -8.21 -5.55
C PRO A 122 -0.65 -8.43 -7.05
N SER A 123 0.58 -8.49 -7.53
CA SER A 123 0.85 -8.85 -8.93
C SER A 123 0.33 -10.25 -9.23
N PRO A 124 -0.14 -10.51 -10.45
CA PRO A 124 -0.57 -11.84 -10.88
C PRO A 124 0.50 -12.88 -10.62
N VAL A 125 0.10 -14.06 -10.14
CA VAL A 125 0.99 -15.19 -9.84
C VAL A 125 0.45 -16.48 -10.44
N ALA A 126 1.37 -17.41 -10.71
CA ALA A 126 1.08 -18.80 -10.98
C ALA A 126 1.56 -19.62 -9.78
N LEU A 127 0.70 -20.44 -9.21
CA LEU A 127 0.98 -21.25 -8.03
C LEU A 127 0.69 -22.72 -8.34
N VAL A 128 1.72 -23.55 -8.33
CA VAL A 128 1.52 -25.00 -8.36
C VAL A 128 0.96 -25.49 -7.01
N PRO A 129 0.46 -26.74 -6.90
CA PRO A 129 -0.05 -27.28 -5.65
C PRO A 129 0.94 -27.12 -4.48
N ASN A 130 0.43 -26.60 -3.35
CA ASN A 130 1.18 -26.30 -2.12
C ASN A 130 2.23 -25.16 -2.25
N GLU A 131 2.33 -24.51 -3.39
CA GLU A 131 3.17 -23.33 -3.51
C GLU A 131 2.53 -22.12 -2.83
N SER A 132 3.38 -21.21 -2.35
CA SER A 132 2.94 -19.98 -1.69
C SER A 132 3.75 -18.76 -2.12
N PHE A 133 3.13 -17.59 -2.03
CA PHE A 133 3.82 -16.32 -2.12
C PHE A 133 3.44 -15.43 -0.93
N THR A 134 4.22 -14.38 -0.73
CA THR A 134 4.07 -13.49 0.42
C THR A 134 3.99 -12.05 -0.02
N ILE A 135 3.09 -11.30 0.62
CA ILE A 135 3.07 -9.85 0.65
C ILE A 135 3.39 -9.40 2.07
N GLU A 136 4.39 -8.58 2.23
CA GLU A 136 4.75 -8.01 3.53
C GLU A 136 5.00 -6.52 3.40
N TRP A 137 4.52 -5.78 4.38
CA TRP A 137 4.75 -4.34 4.50
C TRP A 137 5.01 -3.92 5.93
N LYS A 138 5.56 -2.71 6.07
CA LYS A 138 5.71 -2.01 7.33
C LYS A 138 4.86 -0.75 7.32
N LEU A 139 4.12 -0.54 8.40
CA LEU A 139 3.41 0.70 8.73
C LEU A 139 4.26 1.50 9.71
N PHE A 140 4.36 2.81 9.51
CA PHE A 140 5.20 3.69 10.31
C PHE A 140 4.66 5.12 10.34
N TRP A 141 5.00 5.85 11.39
CA TRP A 141 4.70 7.28 11.46
C TRP A 141 5.77 8.10 10.75
N HIS A 142 5.38 9.25 10.18
CA HIS A 142 6.30 10.20 9.55
C HIS A 142 5.84 11.65 9.75
N ASN A 143 6.77 12.60 9.56
CA ASN A 143 6.57 14.03 9.82
C ASN A 143 6.40 14.88 8.53
N GLY A 144 6.09 14.26 7.42
CA GLY A 144 5.92 14.91 6.14
C GLY A 144 6.66 14.14 5.04
N LYS A 145 6.66 14.72 3.84
CA LYS A 145 7.12 14.04 2.63
C LYS A 145 8.59 13.60 2.69
N ASP A 146 9.48 14.47 3.14
CA ASP A 146 10.92 14.17 3.17
C ASP A 146 11.24 13.09 4.21
N ASP A 147 10.62 13.17 5.41
CA ASP A 147 10.76 12.16 6.44
C ASP A 147 10.15 10.81 5.99
N PHE A 148 9.05 10.84 5.23
CA PHE A 148 8.46 9.64 4.63
C PHE A 148 9.48 8.91 3.75
N TYR A 149 10.07 9.59 2.76
CA TYR A 149 11.03 8.96 1.86
C TYR A 149 12.32 8.53 2.57
N SER A 150 12.77 9.29 3.56
CA SER A 150 13.90 8.89 4.41
C SER A 150 13.61 7.56 5.11
N LYS A 151 12.42 7.42 5.72
CA LYS A 151 12.00 6.18 6.40
C LYS A 151 11.78 5.03 5.42
N VAL A 152 11.21 5.28 4.24
CA VAL A 152 11.08 4.25 3.20
C VAL A 152 12.46 3.68 2.83
N ASN A 153 13.47 4.54 2.62
CA ASN A 153 14.84 4.11 2.34
C ASN A 153 15.45 3.27 3.48
N GLN A 154 15.14 3.59 4.73
CA GLN A 154 15.63 2.84 5.90
C GLN A 154 14.91 1.49 6.07
N LEU A 155 13.63 1.43 5.75
CA LEU A 155 12.77 0.28 6.00
C LEU A 155 12.71 -0.72 4.85
N CYS A 156 13.04 -0.28 3.63
CA CYS A 156 13.01 -1.08 2.40
C CYS A 156 14.31 -0.88 1.60
N ASN A 157 15.13 -1.92 1.52
CA ASN A 157 16.40 -1.90 0.80
C ASN A 157 16.26 -1.94 -0.74
N ARG A 158 15.04 -2.04 -1.25
CA ARG A 158 14.73 -2.06 -2.69
C ARG A 158 14.37 -0.69 -3.24
N PHE A 159 14.12 0.27 -2.35
CA PHE A 159 13.75 1.63 -2.74
C PHE A 159 15.01 2.43 -3.11
N ILE A 160 14.98 3.06 -4.29
CA ILE A 160 16.02 3.98 -4.75
C ILE A 160 15.36 5.34 -4.94
N ASN A 161 15.84 6.34 -4.21
CA ASN A 161 15.42 7.72 -4.40
C ASN A 161 16.35 8.38 -5.42
N VAL A 162 15.77 8.85 -6.53
CA VAL A 162 16.48 9.58 -7.57
C VAL A 162 15.98 11.02 -7.55
N SER A 163 16.90 11.97 -7.41
CA SER A 163 16.62 13.40 -7.54
C SER A 163 17.53 14.01 -8.59
N ALA A 164 17.00 14.95 -9.35
CA ALA A 164 17.75 15.75 -10.28
C ALA A 164 17.20 17.20 -10.25
N GLU A 165 18.03 18.18 -10.56
CA GLU A 165 17.58 19.57 -10.67
C GLU A 165 16.51 19.70 -11.76
N ASN A 166 16.70 18.99 -12.89
CA ASN A 166 15.75 18.93 -13.99
C ASN A 166 15.64 17.49 -14.49
N PHE A 167 14.41 16.98 -14.65
CA PHE A 167 14.13 15.69 -15.28
C PHE A 167 13.89 15.80 -16.79
N VAL A 168 13.81 17.03 -17.31
CA VAL A 168 13.66 17.33 -18.74
C VAL A 168 14.76 18.31 -19.13
N LEU A 169 15.53 17.97 -20.16
CA LEU A 169 16.65 18.75 -20.66
C LEU A 169 16.43 19.09 -22.13
N PHE A 170 16.93 20.26 -22.53
CA PHE A 170 17.10 20.56 -23.96
C PHE A 170 18.33 19.86 -24.53
N SER A 171 18.34 19.65 -25.84
CA SER A 171 19.49 19.04 -26.51
C SER A 171 20.77 19.87 -26.24
N GLY A 172 21.80 19.20 -25.72
CA GLY A 172 23.09 19.80 -25.36
C GLY A 172 23.25 20.18 -23.88
N GLU A 173 22.22 20.02 -23.05
CA GLU A 173 22.32 20.17 -21.59
C GLU A 173 22.76 18.85 -20.94
N ASN A 174 23.40 18.95 -19.79
CA ASN A 174 23.83 17.81 -18.99
C ASN A 174 23.02 17.70 -17.71
N ILE A 175 22.76 16.47 -17.25
CA ILE A 175 22.23 16.17 -15.91
C ILE A 175 23.38 16.22 -14.92
N ASN A 176 23.21 16.98 -13.86
CA ASN A 176 24.08 16.98 -12.69
C ASN A 176 23.46 16.17 -11.55
#